data_322179278ab558b89924dee3af035804
#
_entry.id   322179278ab558b89924dee3af035804
#
_cell.length_a   1.000
_cell.length_b   1.000
_cell.length_c   1.000
_cell.angle_alpha   90.00
_cell.angle_beta   90.00
_cell.angle_gamma   90.00
#
_symmetry.space_group_name_H-M   'P 1'
#
loop_
_entity.id
_entity.type
_entity.pdbx_description
1 polymer ?
#
loop_
_entity_poly.entity_id
_entity_poly.type
_entity_poly.pdbx_seq_one_letter_code
_entity_poly.pdbx_strand_id
1 'polypeptide(L)'
;MGKAKATMKAVGSGLADIGTVIGVYHPAEFPVWNFSNTPFLISDAWVGMRTWYELRNTTPELNKETDRQKIMILFNNTTGPVQLLMAKKAVTTAAGLKGMKIRATGGWTTLFKNLGAAPVKIGFGELYAALDRGTIDGTVNYTPYVKSYKHYEVASHLVEANMGQLLGYGGAINSKLFKGMDKKLQDILVKTSDEYMDVYAKNYISDAVAAKKAMIAGIDGKKVTFHTLSASEEAKWKAAAASFRTQWIAKMKKKGVDAEGFIAKFETIHNKYKKIVAEKGYPWSN
;
A
#
# COMPACT_ATOMS: atom_id res chain seq x y z
N MET A 1 7.32 20.14 -9.46
CA MET A 1 7.30 19.08 -8.45
C MET A 1 7.96 17.83 -9.01
N GLY A 2 8.83 17.16 -8.22
CA GLY A 2 9.50 15.94 -8.66
C GLY A 2 8.55 14.73 -8.74
N LYS A 3 8.94 13.69 -9.50
CA LYS A 3 8.22 12.41 -9.52
C LYS A 3 8.25 11.79 -8.11
N ALA A 4 7.19 11.08 -7.70
CA ALA A 4 7.07 10.44 -6.38
C ALA A 4 8.31 9.61 -5.97
N LYS A 5 8.98 8.99 -6.91
CA LYS A 5 10.24 8.26 -6.70
C LYS A 5 11.42 9.16 -6.28
N ALA A 6 11.40 10.46 -6.54
CA ALA A 6 12.48 11.37 -6.20
C ALA A 6 12.36 11.95 -4.78
N THR A 7 11.19 11.85 -4.15
CA THR A 7 10.87 12.51 -2.88
C THR A 7 11.78 12.06 -1.74
N MET A 8 12.07 10.76 -1.64
CA MET A 8 12.97 10.24 -0.60
C MET A 8 14.35 10.93 -0.62
N LYS A 9 14.95 11.03 -1.82
CA LYS A 9 16.25 11.69 -1.97
C LYS A 9 16.16 13.20 -1.69
N ALA A 10 15.08 13.84 -2.12
CA ALA A 10 14.87 15.28 -1.87
C ALA A 10 14.79 15.58 -0.37
N VAL A 11 14.05 14.78 0.39
CA VAL A 11 13.96 14.93 1.85
C VAL A 11 15.29 14.59 2.51
N GLY A 12 15.92 13.46 2.17
CA GLY A 12 17.18 13.04 2.78
C GLY A 12 18.36 13.99 2.51
N SER A 13 18.36 14.69 1.37
CA SER A 13 19.37 15.71 1.04
C SER A 13 19.08 17.10 1.64
N GLY A 14 17.88 17.32 2.19
CA GLY A 14 17.45 18.64 2.67
C GLY A 14 16.98 19.59 1.56
N LEU A 15 16.76 19.10 0.33
CA LEU A 15 16.13 19.88 -0.75
C LEU A 15 14.63 20.13 -0.44
N ALA A 16 14.02 19.26 0.33
CA ALA A 16 12.69 19.42 0.93
C ALA A 16 12.75 19.00 2.40
N ASP A 17 12.04 19.71 3.25
CA ASP A 17 11.99 19.44 4.69
C ASP A 17 11.17 18.19 5.00
N ILE A 18 9.99 18.09 4.38
CA ILE A 18 9.02 17.02 4.54
C ILE A 18 8.53 16.57 3.16
N GLY A 19 8.24 15.26 3.04
CA GLY A 19 7.63 14.73 1.82
C GLY A 19 7.13 13.30 2.01
N THR A 20 6.26 12.86 1.09
CA THR A 20 5.76 11.49 1.10
C THR A 20 6.80 10.53 0.54
N VAL A 21 7.20 9.53 1.33
CA VAL A 21 8.08 8.44 0.91
C VAL A 21 7.27 7.18 0.71
N ILE A 22 7.46 6.53 -0.43
CA ILE A 22 6.74 5.32 -0.82
C ILE A 22 7.75 4.20 -1.00
N GLY A 23 7.87 3.33 0.02
CA GLY A 23 8.91 2.30 0.11
C GLY A 23 8.93 1.30 -1.06
N VAL A 24 7.78 1.00 -1.67
CA VAL A 24 7.69 0.08 -2.81
C VAL A 24 8.48 0.56 -4.05
N TYR A 25 8.79 1.85 -4.13
CA TYR A 25 9.62 2.40 -5.21
C TYR A 25 11.13 2.29 -4.94
N HIS A 26 11.51 1.88 -3.73
CA HIS A 26 12.88 1.83 -3.24
C HIS A 26 13.26 0.44 -2.64
N PRO A 27 13.05 -0.67 -3.37
CA PRO A 27 13.24 -2.02 -2.81
C PRO A 27 14.72 -2.38 -2.55
N ALA A 28 15.67 -1.61 -3.07
CA ALA A 28 17.09 -1.78 -2.79
C ALA A 28 17.49 -1.10 -1.49
N GLU A 29 16.97 0.11 -1.25
CA GLU A 29 17.22 0.93 -0.06
C GLU A 29 16.44 0.43 1.16
N PHE A 30 15.25 -0.14 0.93
CA PHE A 30 14.30 -0.60 1.95
C PHE A 30 13.98 -2.11 1.85
N PRO A 31 14.97 -3.01 1.90
CA PRO A 31 14.72 -4.45 1.76
C PRO A 31 13.88 -5.06 2.89
N VAL A 32 14.06 -4.64 4.16
CA VAL A 32 13.23 -5.11 5.30
C VAL A 32 11.84 -4.48 5.20
N TRP A 33 11.79 -3.17 4.95
CA TRP A 33 10.56 -2.42 4.78
C TRP A 33 9.67 -3.00 3.65
N ASN A 34 10.28 -3.62 2.65
CA ASN A 34 9.55 -4.19 1.51
C ASN A 34 8.61 -5.36 1.89
N PHE A 35 8.72 -5.92 3.09
CA PHE A 35 7.74 -6.86 3.65
C PHE A 35 6.33 -6.26 3.66
N SER A 36 6.20 -4.95 3.88
CA SER A 36 4.93 -4.21 3.83
C SER A 36 4.16 -4.33 2.51
N ASN A 37 4.82 -4.80 1.44
CA ASN A 37 4.24 -4.98 0.12
C ASN A 37 3.85 -6.44 -0.17
N THR A 38 3.74 -7.26 0.87
CA THR A 38 3.27 -8.66 0.76
C THR A 38 1.78 -8.67 0.43
N PRO A 39 1.37 -9.27 -0.70
CA PRO A 39 -0.05 -9.38 -1.02
C PRO A 39 -0.82 -10.17 0.04
N PHE A 40 -2.07 -9.81 0.26
CA PHE A 40 -2.99 -10.42 1.25
C PHE A 40 -2.52 -10.35 2.71
N LEU A 41 -1.58 -9.47 3.03
CA LEU A 41 -1.02 -9.38 4.39
C LEU A 41 -2.05 -8.82 5.38
N ILE A 42 -2.58 -7.62 5.11
CA ILE A 42 -3.65 -6.96 5.89
C ILE A 42 -4.56 -6.20 4.92
N SER A 43 -5.87 -6.22 5.15
CA SER A 43 -6.85 -5.47 4.34
C SER A 43 -7.52 -4.33 5.11
N ASP A 44 -7.53 -4.36 6.45
CA ASP A 44 -8.08 -3.26 7.26
C ASP A 44 -7.11 -2.08 7.31
N ALA A 45 -7.58 -0.89 6.93
CA ALA A 45 -6.74 0.30 6.79
C ALA A 45 -6.12 0.74 8.14
N TRP A 46 -6.93 0.83 9.20
CA TRP A 46 -6.46 1.26 10.50
C TRP A 46 -5.54 0.23 11.16
N VAL A 47 -5.96 -1.04 11.15
CA VAL A 47 -5.14 -2.14 11.68
C VAL A 47 -3.78 -2.18 10.98
N GLY A 48 -3.75 -2.03 9.65
CA GLY A 48 -2.52 -2.02 8.89
C GLY A 48 -1.59 -0.86 9.26
N MET A 49 -2.12 0.36 9.32
CA MET A 49 -1.34 1.55 9.68
C MET A 49 -0.76 1.44 11.08
N ARG A 50 -1.58 1.08 12.09
CA ARG A 50 -1.15 0.93 13.48
C ARG A 50 -0.15 -0.20 13.65
N THR A 51 -0.38 -1.35 13.00
CA THR A 51 0.57 -2.46 13.01
C THR A 51 1.93 -2.02 12.46
N TRP A 52 1.95 -1.36 11.31
CA TRP A 52 3.20 -0.95 10.68
C TRP A 52 3.92 0.14 11.46
N TYR A 53 3.18 1.09 12.02
CA TYR A 53 3.72 2.15 12.86
C TYR A 53 4.40 1.60 14.12
N GLU A 54 3.75 0.72 14.87
CA GLU A 54 4.31 0.09 16.06
C GLU A 54 5.50 -0.82 15.72
N LEU A 55 5.38 -1.62 14.66
CA LEU A 55 6.46 -2.47 14.19
C LEU A 55 7.71 -1.64 13.88
N ARG A 56 7.57 -0.55 13.15
CA ARG A 56 8.66 0.36 12.80
C ARG A 56 9.32 0.96 14.05
N ASN A 57 8.53 1.42 15.00
CA ASN A 57 9.04 2.06 16.21
C ASN A 57 9.75 1.07 17.15
N THR A 58 9.49 -0.22 17.00
CA THR A 58 10.03 -1.27 17.86
C THR A 58 11.02 -2.21 17.15
N THR A 59 11.37 -1.94 15.88
CA THR A 59 12.24 -2.81 15.06
C THR A 59 13.42 -2.02 14.51
N PRO A 60 14.62 -2.20 15.12
CA PRO A 60 15.82 -1.43 14.74
C PRO A 60 16.22 -1.55 13.27
N GLU A 61 15.96 -2.70 12.64
CA GLU A 61 16.28 -2.95 11.23
C GLU A 61 15.56 -1.98 10.30
N LEU A 62 14.29 -1.67 10.57
CA LEU A 62 13.50 -0.70 9.81
C LEU A 62 14.04 0.72 9.99
N ASN A 63 14.45 1.07 11.21
CA ASN A 63 15.03 2.38 11.50
C ASN A 63 16.40 2.55 10.83
N LYS A 64 17.26 1.51 10.83
CA LYS A 64 18.55 1.54 10.11
C LYS A 64 18.38 1.83 8.61
N GLU A 65 17.30 1.36 7.99
CA GLU A 65 17.02 1.63 6.57
C GLU A 65 16.68 3.10 6.34
N THR A 66 15.83 3.70 7.17
CA THR A 66 15.48 5.14 7.09
C THR A 66 16.64 6.05 7.46
N ASP A 67 17.44 5.67 8.46
CA ASP A 67 18.62 6.44 8.88
C ASP A 67 19.67 6.55 7.77
N ARG A 68 19.91 5.46 7.04
CA ARG A 68 20.79 5.48 5.85
C ARG A 68 20.33 6.47 4.79
N GLN A 69 19.04 6.71 4.69
CA GLN A 69 18.44 7.68 3.77
C GLN A 69 18.34 9.10 4.38
N LYS A 70 18.81 9.29 5.62
CA LYS A 70 18.76 10.56 6.37
C LYS A 70 17.33 11.10 6.53
N ILE A 71 16.35 10.22 6.67
CA ILE A 71 14.96 10.54 6.88
C ILE A 71 14.42 9.90 8.15
N MET A 72 13.44 10.56 8.77
CA MET A 72 12.60 10.00 9.81
C MET A 72 11.16 9.95 9.31
N ILE A 73 10.50 8.83 9.49
CA ILE A 73 9.08 8.70 9.16
C ILE A 73 8.27 9.23 10.34
N LEU A 74 7.47 10.25 10.12
CA LEU A 74 6.58 10.83 11.13
C LEU A 74 5.33 9.99 11.33
N PHE A 75 4.65 9.65 10.24
CA PHE A 75 3.42 8.85 10.24
C PHE A 75 3.40 7.89 9.06
N ASN A 76 2.63 6.82 9.22
CA ASN A 76 2.33 5.91 8.13
C ASN A 76 0.97 6.22 7.52
N ASN A 77 0.88 6.09 6.21
CA ASN A 77 -0.36 6.03 5.46
C ASN A 77 -0.62 4.60 4.97
N THR A 78 -1.79 4.38 4.44
CA THR A 78 -2.17 3.17 3.73
C THR A 78 -2.96 3.51 2.47
N THR A 79 -2.97 2.60 1.53
CA THR A 79 -3.86 2.66 0.37
C THR A 79 -5.21 1.98 0.62
N GLY A 80 -5.38 1.36 1.79
CA GLY A 80 -6.45 0.40 2.00
C GLY A 80 -6.36 -0.81 1.04
N PRO A 81 -7.41 -1.63 0.93
CA PRO A 81 -7.36 -2.86 0.15
C PRO A 81 -6.99 -2.62 -1.31
N VAL A 82 -6.00 -3.36 -1.78
CA VAL A 82 -5.60 -3.41 -3.19
C VAL A 82 -6.64 -4.20 -3.97
N GLN A 83 -7.18 -3.60 -5.00
CA GLN A 83 -8.17 -4.17 -5.91
C GLN A 83 -7.59 -4.27 -7.33
N LEU A 84 -8.26 -5.02 -8.19
CA LEU A 84 -7.92 -5.09 -9.61
C LEU A 84 -8.91 -4.25 -10.43
N LEU A 85 -8.44 -3.15 -11.01
CA LEU A 85 -9.21 -2.33 -11.94
C LEU A 85 -8.91 -2.79 -13.36
N MET A 86 -9.97 -3.09 -14.14
CA MET A 86 -9.88 -3.57 -15.52
C MET A 86 -10.56 -2.58 -16.47
N ALA A 87 -9.92 -2.31 -17.61
CA ALA A 87 -10.44 -1.34 -18.59
C ALA A 87 -11.73 -1.79 -19.26
N LYS A 88 -11.71 -2.95 -19.92
CA LYS A 88 -12.77 -3.35 -20.88
C LYS A 88 -13.64 -4.52 -20.42
N LYS A 89 -13.13 -5.44 -19.63
CA LYS A 89 -13.85 -6.63 -19.17
C LYS A 89 -13.43 -7.04 -17.76
N ALA A 90 -14.37 -7.56 -16.99
CA ALA A 90 -14.06 -8.15 -15.71
C ALA A 90 -13.18 -9.40 -15.86
N VAL A 91 -12.21 -9.53 -14.96
CA VAL A 91 -11.38 -10.73 -14.86
C VAL A 91 -11.41 -11.21 -13.41
N THR A 92 -12.24 -12.20 -13.15
CA THR A 92 -12.47 -12.76 -11.80
C THR A 92 -11.88 -14.15 -11.61
N THR A 93 -11.10 -14.64 -12.58
CA THR A 93 -10.46 -15.96 -12.52
C THR A 93 -8.97 -15.87 -12.86
N ALA A 94 -8.17 -16.76 -12.29
CA ALA A 94 -6.75 -16.87 -12.62
C ALA A 94 -6.53 -17.15 -14.12
N ALA A 95 -7.36 -18.01 -14.72
CA ALA A 95 -7.28 -18.31 -16.15
C ALA A 95 -7.53 -17.08 -17.04
N GLY A 96 -8.44 -16.20 -16.62
CA GLY A 96 -8.75 -14.97 -17.34
C GLY A 96 -7.62 -13.94 -17.35
N LEU A 97 -6.64 -14.04 -16.43
CA LEU A 97 -5.48 -13.16 -16.36
C LEU A 97 -4.38 -13.52 -17.35
N LYS A 98 -4.39 -14.71 -17.94
CA LYS A 98 -3.32 -15.20 -18.82
C LYS A 98 -3.07 -14.22 -19.98
N GLY A 99 -1.84 -13.74 -20.07
CA GLY A 99 -1.38 -12.81 -21.11
C GLY A 99 -1.85 -11.37 -20.95
N MET A 100 -2.71 -11.04 -19.96
CA MET A 100 -3.18 -9.68 -19.72
C MET A 100 -2.06 -8.78 -19.23
N LYS A 101 -1.96 -7.58 -19.77
CA LYS A 101 -0.99 -6.55 -19.36
C LYS A 101 -1.51 -5.84 -18.11
N ILE A 102 -1.05 -6.29 -16.95
CA ILE A 102 -1.49 -5.74 -15.66
C ILE A 102 -0.39 -4.87 -15.05
N ARG A 103 -0.69 -3.60 -14.84
CA ARG A 103 0.24 -2.75 -14.09
C ARG A 103 0.20 -3.13 -12.61
N ALA A 104 1.35 -3.52 -12.08
CA ALA A 104 1.51 -3.88 -10.68
C ALA A 104 2.87 -3.41 -10.13
N THR A 105 2.98 -3.34 -8.79
CA THR A 105 4.21 -2.96 -8.08
C THR A 105 4.42 -3.91 -6.88
N GLY A 106 5.67 -3.99 -6.39
CA GLY A 106 5.99 -4.79 -5.21
C GLY A 106 5.59 -6.26 -5.37
N GLY A 107 5.04 -6.84 -4.32
CA GLY A 107 4.61 -8.23 -4.30
C GLY A 107 3.49 -8.58 -5.27
N TRP A 108 2.67 -7.59 -5.62
CA TRP A 108 1.60 -7.79 -6.63
C TRP A 108 2.16 -8.04 -8.04
N THR A 109 3.38 -7.58 -8.35
CA THR A 109 4.06 -7.97 -9.60
C THR A 109 4.32 -9.46 -9.64
N THR A 110 4.79 -10.04 -8.53
CA THR A 110 5.01 -11.49 -8.40
C THR A 110 3.68 -12.26 -8.48
N LEU A 111 2.66 -11.78 -7.76
CA LEU A 111 1.32 -12.37 -7.78
C LEU A 111 0.79 -12.48 -9.22
N PHE A 112 0.72 -11.37 -9.95
CA PHE A 112 0.14 -11.37 -11.31
C PHE A 112 1.00 -12.16 -12.31
N LYS A 113 2.33 -12.16 -12.16
CA LYS A 113 3.21 -13.04 -12.94
C LYS A 113 2.87 -14.51 -12.72
N ASN A 114 2.69 -14.93 -11.48
CA ASN A 114 2.37 -16.32 -11.12
C ASN A 114 0.95 -16.72 -11.56
N LEU A 115 0.04 -15.76 -11.71
CA LEU A 115 -1.29 -15.96 -12.30
C LEU A 115 -1.29 -15.92 -13.84
N GLY A 116 -0.10 -15.84 -14.47
CA GLY A 116 0.05 -15.89 -15.93
C GLY A 116 -0.17 -14.56 -16.64
N ALA A 117 -0.36 -13.45 -15.92
CA ALA A 117 -0.42 -12.12 -16.52
C ALA A 117 0.97 -11.64 -16.95
N ALA A 118 1.02 -10.57 -17.75
CA ALA A 118 2.22 -9.83 -18.14
C ALA A 118 2.30 -8.52 -17.31
N PRO A 119 3.05 -8.49 -16.19
CA PRO A 119 3.16 -7.29 -15.37
C PRO A 119 3.87 -6.15 -16.07
N VAL A 120 3.30 -4.95 -16.02
CA VAL A 120 3.83 -3.72 -16.62
C VAL A 120 4.27 -2.76 -15.52
N LYS A 121 5.43 -2.13 -15.69
CA LYS A 121 6.03 -1.18 -14.75
C LYS A 121 5.85 0.25 -15.26
N ILE A 122 4.86 0.97 -14.75
CA ILE A 122 4.66 2.41 -15.01
C ILE A 122 4.30 3.12 -13.71
N GLY A 123 4.50 4.43 -13.67
CA GLY A 123 4.16 5.28 -12.52
C GLY A 123 2.66 5.36 -12.29
N PHE A 124 2.24 5.60 -11.04
CA PHE A 124 0.81 5.70 -10.72
C PHE A 124 0.12 6.86 -11.47
N GLY A 125 0.81 8.00 -11.63
CA GLY A 125 0.28 9.16 -12.37
C GLY A 125 0.13 8.93 -13.89
N GLU A 126 0.65 7.82 -14.43
CA GLU A 126 0.57 7.48 -15.86
C GLU A 126 -0.59 6.52 -16.16
N LEU A 127 -1.31 6.07 -15.12
CA LEU A 127 -2.33 5.00 -15.24
C LEU A 127 -3.52 5.41 -16.11
N TYR A 128 -4.03 6.63 -15.94
CA TYR A 128 -5.15 7.10 -16.76
C TYR A 128 -4.83 6.98 -18.25
N ALA A 129 -3.73 7.57 -18.68
CA ALA A 129 -3.33 7.54 -20.08
C ALA A 129 -2.98 6.14 -20.59
N ALA A 130 -2.45 5.26 -19.73
CA ALA A 130 -2.12 3.89 -20.10
C ALA A 130 -3.37 3.00 -20.27
N LEU A 131 -4.39 3.18 -19.44
CA LEU A 131 -5.69 2.52 -19.55
C LEU A 131 -6.46 3.02 -20.78
N ASP A 132 -6.52 4.35 -20.96
CA ASP A 132 -7.20 5.00 -22.08
C ASP A 132 -6.68 4.53 -23.43
N ARG A 133 -5.34 4.50 -23.59
CA ARG A 133 -4.67 4.05 -24.83
C ARG A 133 -4.59 2.53 -24.98
N GLY A 134 -5.06 1.73 -24.00
CA GLY A 134 -4.95 0.28 -24.03
C GLY A 134 -3.52 -0.25 -23.93
N THR A 135 -2.58 0.55 -23.42
CA THR A 135 -1.19 0.10 -23.17
C THR A 135 -1.15 -0.96 -22.08
N ILE A 136 -2.09 -0.89 -21.14
CA ILE A 136 -2.38 -1.90 -20.13
C ILE A 136 -3.86 -2.31 -20.19
N ASP A 137 -4.17 -3.56 -19.87
CA ASP A 137 -5.53 -4.07 -19.78
C ASP A 137 -6.17 -3.80 -18.41
N GLY A 138 -5.33 -3.65 -17.40
CA GLY A 138 -5.76 -3.37 -16.03
C GLY A 138 -4.61 -2.97 -15.11
N THR A 139 -4.94 -2.64 -13.89
CA THR A 139 -3.97 -2.19 -12.88
C THR A 139 -4.42 -2.57 -11.47
N VAL A 140 -3.46 -2.83 -10.59
CA VAL A 140 -3.74 -2.75 -9.15
C VAL A 140 -4.10 -1.31 -8.81
N ASN A 141 -5.22 -1.13 -8.10
CA ASN A 141 -5.75 0.19 -7.75
C ASN A 141 -6.49 0.12 -6.41
N TYR A 142 -7.03 1.22 -5.98
CA TYR A 142 -7.69 1.40 -4.70
C TYR A 142 -9.00 2.15 -4.90
N THR A 143 -10.08 1.71 -4.30
CA THR A 143 -11.43 2.23 -4.57
C THR A 143 -11.54 3.77 -4.52
N PRO A 144 -11.03 4.49 -3.49
CA PRO A 144 -11.08 5.95 -3.49
C PRO A 144 -10.27 6.59 -4.61
N TYR A 145 -9.12 5.99 -4.96
CA TYR A 145 -8.23 6.55 -5.99
C TYR A 145 -8.75 6.32 -7.40
N VAL A 146 -9.54 5.27 -7.65
CA VAL A 146 -10.25 5.11 -8.93
C VAL A 146 -11.13 6.32 -9.19
N LYS A 147 -11.82 6.83 -8.15
CA LYS A 147 -12.64 8.04 -8.25
C LYS A 147 -11.78 9.30 -8.34
N SER A 148 -10.86 9.52 -7.41
CA SER A 148 -10.12 10.79 -7.28
C SER A 148 -9.16 11.07 -8.44
N TYR A 149 -8.63 10.01 -9.08
CA TYR A 149 -7.79 10.12 -10.28
C TYR A 149 -8.58 9.92 -11.57
N LYS A 150 -9.92 9.90 -11.50
CA LYS A 150 -10.83 9.73 -12.62
C LYS A 150 -10.60 8.46 -13.46
N HIS A 151 -9.99 7.44 -12.88
CA HIS A 151 -9.75 6.19 -13.61
C HIS A 151 -11.05 5.49 -14.01
N TYR A 152 -12.20 5.81 -13.38
CA TYR A 152 -13.53 5.35 -13.74
C TYR A 152 -13.96 5.78 -15.16
N GLU A 153 -13.35 6.83 -15.72
CA GLU A 153 -13.66 7.29 -17.08
C GLU A 153 -13.13 6.31 -18.15
N VAL A 154 -12.03 5.62 -17.85
CA VAL A 154 -11.25 4.77 -18.78
C VAL A 154 -11.21 3.30 -18.39
N ALA A 155 -11.82 2.94 -17.25
CA ALA A 155 -11.89 1.57 -16.76
C ALA A 155 -13.21 1.33 -16.01
N SER A 156 -13.98 0.34 -16.47
CA SER A 156 -15.38 0.15 -16.06
C SER A 156 -15.61 -1.09 -15.18
N HIS A 157 -14.57 -1.84 -14.82
CA HIS A 157 -14.71 -3.03 -13.98
C HIS A 157 -13.70 -3.01 -12.84
N LEU A 158 -14.18 -3.10 -11.60
CA LEU A 158 -13.34 -3.23 -10.42
C LEU A 158 -13.61 -4.57 -9.72
N VAL A 159 -12.59 -5.41 -9.63
CA VAL A 159 -12.65 -6.69 -8.92
C VAL A 159 -12.15 -6.47 -7.49
N GLU A 160 -13.05 -6.64 -6.53
CA GLU A 160 -12.77 -6.54 -5.09
C GLU A 160 -12.06 -7.82 -4.63
N ALA A 161 -10.78 -7.92 -4.96
CA ALA A 161 -9.95 -9.07 -4.61
C ALA A 161 -9.28 -8.92 -3.22
N ASN A 162 -9.35 -7.74 -2.60
CA ASN A 162 -8.82 -7.45 -1.26
C ASN A 162 -7.40 -7.99 -1.03
N MET A 163 -6.51 -7.72 -1.98
CA MET A 163 -5.16 -8.28 -2.07
C MET A 163 -4.16 -7.68 -1.07
N GLY A 164 -4.62 -7.33 0.14
CA GLY A 164 -3.79 -6.61 1.12
C GLY A 164 -3.73 -5.13 0.83
N GLN A 165 -2.74 -4.42 1.37
CA GLN A 165 -2.61 -2.98 1.20
C GLN A 165 -1.14 -2.55 1.14
N LEU A 166 -0.88 -1.38 0.57
CA LEU A 166 0.42 -0.76 0.60
C LEU A 166 0.59 -0.06 1.96
N LEU A 167 1.41 -0.63 2.84
CA LEU A 167 1.65 -0.11 4.20
C LEU A 167 2.92 0.72 4.30
N GLY A 168 3.91 0.42 3.48
CA GLY A 168 5.24 1.00 3.57
C GLY A 168 5.32 2.38 2.93
N TYR A 169 4.37 3.30 3.23
CA TYR A 169 4.52 4.70 2.86
C TYR A 169 3.99 5.65 3.93
N GLY A 170 4.43 6.90 3.90
CA GLY A 170 4.04 7.90 4.88
C GLY A 170 4.76 9.22 4.70
N GLY A 171 4.50 10.14 5.62
CA GLY A 171 5.21 11.40 5.72
C GLY A 171 6.58 11.20 6.34
N ALA A 172 7.62 11.65 5.65
CA ALA A 172 8.99 11.66 6.14
C ALA A 172 9.50 13.08 6.29
N ILE A 173 10.30 13.33 7.32
CA ILE A 173 11.04 14.56 7.57
C ILE A 173 12.54 14.32 7.45
N ASN A 174 13.30 15.33 7.04
CA ASN A 174 14.75 15.28 7.08
C ASN A 174 15.24 15.06 8.53
N SER A 175 16.06 14.01 8.75
CA SER A 175 16.49 13.63 10.10
C SER A 175 17.31 14.70 10.80
N LYS A 176 18.14 15.48 10.06
CA LYS A 176 18.94 16.56 10.62
C LYS A 176 18.04 17.71 11.07
N LEU A 177 17.06 18.08 10.24
CA LEU A 177 16.08 19.11 10.58
C LEU A 177 15.32 18.72 11.86
N PHE A 178 14.73 17.50 11.90
CA PHE A 178 13.98 17.03 13.06
C PHE A 178 14.83 17.07 14.35
N LYS A 179 16.06 16.54 14.30
CA LYS A 179 16.98 16.53 15.46
C LYS A 179 17.41 17.92 15.90
N GLY A 180 17.41 18.91 15.02
CA GLY A 180 17.74 20.30 15.32
C GLY A 180 16.58 21.14 15.88
N MET A 181 15.36 20.59 15.92
CA MET A 181 14.20 21.27 16.50
C MET A 181 14.22 21.22 18.03
N ASP A 182 13.59 22.20 18.66
CA ASP A 182 13.29 22.15 20.09
C ASP A 182 12.52 20.87 20.44
N LYS A 183 12.77 20.31 21.61
CA LYS A 183 12.09 19.11 22.09
C LYS A 183 10.57 19.25 22.07
N LYS A 184 10.05 20.42 22.42
CA LYS A 184 8.62 20.74 22.38
C LYS A 184 8.04 20.60 20.96
N LEU A 185 8.74 21.09 19.94
CA LEU A 185 8.32 20.96 18.55
C LEU A 185 8.39 19.50 18.05
N GLN A 186 9.43 18.77 18.42
CA GLN A 186 9.52 17.34 18.12
C GLN A 186 8.34 16.58 18.70
N ASP A 187 7.97 16.83 19.96
CA ASP A 187 6.88 16.15 20.65
C ASP A 187 5.52 16.50 20.02
N ILE A 188 5.30 17.75 19.63
CA ILE A 188 4.10 18.19 18.89
C ILE A 188 4.01 17.45 17.56
N LEU A 189 5.07 17.39 16.77
CA LEU A 189 5.07 16.71 15.47
C LEU A 189 4.77 15.21 15.62
N VAL A 190 5.39 14.55 16.58
CA VAL A 190 5.17 13.11 16.83
C VAL A 190 3.73 12.85 17.28
N LYS A 191 3.21 13.64 18.24
CA LYS A 191 1.84 13.52 18.74
C LYS A 191 0.82 13.77 17.64
N THR A 192 0.95 14.87 16.90
CA THR A 192 0.04 15.20 15.80
C THR A 192 0.10 14.15 14.68
N SER A 193 1.27 13.59 14.41
CA SER A 193 1.44 12.49 13.45
C SER A 193 0.73 11.21 13.88
N ASP A 194 0.72 10.91 15.18
CA ASP A 194 -0.03 9.77 15.72
C ASP A 194 -1.53 9.97 15.61
N GLU A 195 -2.04 11.14 16.02
CA GLU A 195 -3.46 11.51 15.92
C GLU A 195 -3.93 11.54 14.45
N TYR A 196 -3.08 12.05 13.54
CA TYR A 196 -3.38 12.10 12.11
C TYR A 196 -3.69 10.73 11.51
N MET A 197 -3.02 9.67 11.97
CA MET A 197 -3.25 8.32 11.43
C MET A 197 -4.67 7.83 11.67
N ASP A 198 -5.28 8.14 12.81
CA ASP A 198 -6.68 7.78 13.10
C ASP A 198 -7.65 8.56 12.21
N VAL A 199 -7.42 9.87 12.06
CA VAL A 199 -8.20 10.73 11.16
C VAL A 199 -8.10 10.26 9.71
N TYR A 200 -6.88 9.92 9.27
CA TYR A 200 -6.64 9.42 7.92
C TYR A 200 -7.37 8.10 7.67
N ALA A 201 -7.28 7.13 8.60
CA ALA A 201 -7.92 5.84 8.44
C ALA A 201 -9.45 5.96 8.42
N LYS A 202 -10.03 6.80 9.30
CA LYS A 202 -11.47 7.12 9.32
C LYS A 202 -11.92 7.64 7.97
N ASN A 203 -11.26 8.69 7.48
CA ASN A 203 -11.60 9.32 6.21
C ASN A 203 -11.42 8.35 5.04
N TYR A 204 -10.32 7.59 5.01
CA TYR A 204 -10.09 6.60 3.97
C TYR A 204 -11.22 5.55 3.89
N ILE A 205 -11.66 5.01 5.03
CA ILE A 205 -12.73 4.01 5.10
C ILE A 205 -14.05 4.61 4.60
N SER A 206 -14.40 5.81 5.06
CA SER A 206 -15.63 6.50 4.61
C SER A 206 -15.59 6.86 3.13
N ASP A 207 -14.45 7.34 2.64
CA ASP A 207 -14.25 7.68 1.23
C ASP A 207 -14.33 6.45 0.32
N ALA A 208 -13.86 5.28 0.78
CA ALA A 208 -13.95 4.04 0.01
C ALA A 208 -15.43 3.64 -0.20
N VAL A 209 -16.25 3.76 0.83
CA VAL A 209 -17.70 3.49 0.75
C VAL A 209 -18.39 4.50 -0.17
N ALA A 210 -18.10 5.79 0.03
CA ALA A 210 -18.70 6.87 -0.77
C ALA A 210 -18.28 6.78 -2.25
N ALA A 211 -17.00 6.50 -2.53
CA ALA A 211 -16.50 6.34 -3.88
C ALA A 211 -17.14 5.15 -4.60
N LYS A 212 -17.25 4.00 -3.92
CA LYS A 212 -17.94 2.82 -4.46
C LYS A 212 -19.39 3.14 -4.82
N LYS A 213 -20.14 3.74 -3.90
CA LYS A 213 -21.54 4.15 -4.12
C LYS A 213 -21.67 5.09 -5.32
N ALA A 214 -20.84 6.10 -5.40
CA ALA A 214 -20.86 7.07 -6.49
C ALA A 214 -20.54 6.42 -7.86
N MET A 215 -19.51 5.56 -7.91
CA MET A 215 -19.13 4.88 -9.16
C MET A 215 -20.19 3.87 -9.65
N ILE A 216 -20.91 3.21 -8.74
CA ILE A 216 -22.02 2.31 -9.08
C ILE A 216 -23.21 3.13 -9.63
N ALA A 217 -23.54 4.24 -8.98
CA ALA A 217 -24.62 5.13 -9.45
C ALA A 217 -24.30 5.78 -10.79
N GLY A 218 -23.03 6.08 -11.01
CA GLY A 218 -22.52 6.75 -12.21
C GLY A 218 -22.06 8.17 -11.92
N ILE A 219 -20.91 8.52 -12.47
CA ILE A 219 -20.30 9.85 -12.40
C ILE A 219 -20.13 10.31 -13.85
N ASP A 220 -20.68 11.45 -14.22
CA ASP A 220 -20.62 12.02 -15.57
C ASP A 220 -20.99 11.00 -16.68
N GLY A 221 -22.02 10.21 -16.43
CA GLY A 221 -22.49 9.16 -17.35
C GLY A 221 -21.64 7.89 -17.37
N LYS A 222 -20.55 7.79 -16.61
CA LYS A 222 -19.68 6.62 -16.52
C LYS A 222 -19.98 5.81 -15.26
N LYS A 223 -20.09 4.49 -15.40
CA LYS A 223 -20.32 3.56 -14.28
C LYS A 223 -19.19 2.57 -14.17
N VAL A 224 -18.90 2.14 -12.95
CA VAL A 224 -17.99 1.03 -12.66
C VAL A 224 -18.80 -0.12 -12.10
N THR A 225 -18.64 -1.28 -12.70
CA THR A 225 -19.23 -2.52 -12.19
C THR A 225 -18.26 -3.17 -11.21
N PHE A 226 -18.73 -3.47 -10.02
CA PHE A 226 -17.94 -4.13 -8.97
C PHE A 226 -18.18 -5.64 -9.04
N HIS A 227 -17.10 -6.39 -8.93
CA HIS A 227 -17.08 -7.86 -8.97
C HIS A 227 -16.36 -8.40 -7.76
N THR A 228 -16.68 -9.63 -7.36
CA THR A 228 -15.96 -10.35 -6.29
C THR A 228 -15.33 -11.63 -6.86
N LEU A 229 -14.27 -12.10 -6.22
CA LEU A 229 -13.74 -13.42 -6.51
C LEU A 229 -14.61 -14.49 -5.83
N SER A 230 -14.75 -15.66 -6.46
CA SER A 230 -15.24 -16.83 -5.73
C SER A 230 -14.21 -17.27 -4.70
N ALA A 231 -14.63 -17.98 -3.64
CA ALA A 231 -13.72 -18.49 -2.63
C ALA A 231 -12.59 -19.37 -3.22
N SER A 232 -12.90 -20.16 -4.24
CA SER A 232 -11.92 -20.99 -4.94
C SER A 232 -10.89 -20.18 -5.73
N GLU A 233 -11.31 -19.08 -6.37
CA GLU A 233 -10.38 -18.18 -7.07
C GLU A 233 -9.54 -17.37 -6.07
N GLU A 234 -10.12 -16.88 -4.99
CA GLU A 234 -9.38 -16.20 -3.93
C GLU A 234 -8.26 -17.09 -3.37
N ALA A 235 -8.56 -18.38 -3.12
CA ALA A 235 -7.56 -19.35 -2.67
C ALA A 235 -6.42 -19.53 -3.69
N LYS A 236 -6.71 -19.59 -5.00
CA LYS A 236 -5.69 -19.66 -6.06
C LYS A 236 -4.81 -18.40 -6.09
N TRP A 237 -5.43 -17.22 -5.95
CA TRP A 237 -4.68 -15.96 -5.93
C TRP A 237 -3.79 -15.85 -4.68
N LYS A 238 -4.28 -16.26 -3.52
CA LYS A 238 -3.46 -16.32 -2.29
C LYS A 238 -2.28 -17.29 -2.43
N ALA A 239 -2.51 -18.48 -3.01
CA ALA A 239 -1.45 -19.43 -3.29
C ALA A 239 -0.39 -18.88 -4.24
N ALA A 240 -0.81 -18.18 -5.31
CA ALA A 240 0.10 -17.51 -6.25
C ALA A 240 0.93 -16.39 -5.59
N ALA A 241 0.41 -15.75 -4.54
CA ALA A 241 1.10 -14.70 -3.79
C ALA A 241 2.17 -15.23 -2.82
N ALA A 242 2.05 -16.47 -2.35
CA ALA A 242 2.87 -17.03 -1.26
C ALA A 242 4.38 -16.98 -1.55
N SER A 243 4.78 -17.12 -2.82
CA SER A 243 6.18 -17.11 -3.24
C SER A 243 6.88 -15.77 -2.94
N PHE A 244 6.17 -14.65 -2.84
CA PHE A 244 6.76 -13.36 -2.48
C PHE A 244 7.33 -13.38 -1.05
N ARG A 245 6.55 -13.91 -0.09
CA ARG A 245 7.01 -14.05 1.31
C ARG A 245 8.22 -14.97 1.41
N THR A 246 8.19 -16.11 0.72
CA THR A 246 9.32 -17.06 0.70
C THR A 246 10.59 -16.42 0.11
N GLN A 247 10.46 -15.71 -1.01
CA GLN A 247 11.58 -15.01 -1.63
C GLN A 247 12.12 -13.89 -0.72
N TRP A 248 11.25 -13.16 -0.02
CA TRP A 248 11.65 -12.13 0.91
C TRP A 248 12.43 -12.73 2.09
N ILE A 249 11.94 -13.82 2.71
CA ILE A 249 12.63 -14.53 3.79
C ILE A 249 14.04 -14.95 3.35
N ALA A 250 14.15 -15.61 2.20
CA ALA A 250 15.44 -16.05 1.66
C ALA A 250 16.41 -14.87 1.42
N LYS A 251 15.89 -13.74 0.94
CA LYS A 251 16.67 -12.51 0.74
C LYS A 251 17.14 -11.91 2.07
N MET A 252 16.28 -11.90 3.09
CA MET A 252 16.62 -11.36 4.40
C MET A 252 17.66 -12.21 5.12
N LYS A 253 17.54 -13.53 5.05
CA LYS A 253 18.52 -14.48 5.58
C LYS A 253 19.92 -14.25 4.99
N LYS A 254 20.02 -14.03 3.67
CA LYS A 254 21.29 -13.67 3.01
C LYS A 254 21.89 -12.34 3.49
N LYS A 255 21.08 -11.47 4.08
CA LYS A 255 21.51 -10.17 4.64
C LYS A 255 21.77 -10.22 6.15
N GLY A 256 21.67 -11.40 6.77
CA GLY A 256 21.84 -11.57 8.22
C GLY A 256 20.69 -10.98 9.05
N VAL A 257 19.50 -10.83 8.44
CA VAL A 257 18.30 -10.36 9.13
C VAL A 257 17.48 -11.56 9.58
N ASP A 258 17.06 -11.59 10.84
CA ASP A 258 16.12 -12.59 11.37
C ASP A 258 14.71 -12.34 10.82
N ALA A 259 14.44 -12.97 9.69
CA ALA A 259 13.17 -12.81 8.98
C ALA A 259 12.00 -13.48 9.71
N GLU A 260 12.24 -14.61 10.34
CA GLU A 260 11.23 -15.34 11.09
C GLU A 260 10.83 -14.57 12.35
N GLY A 261 11.79 -14.09 13.13
CA GLY A 261 11.52 -13.25 14.31
C GLY A 261 10.83 -11.93 13.93
N PHE A 262 11.21 -11.31 12.81
CA PHE A 262 10.52 -10.14 12.28
C PHE A 262 9.04 -10.44 11.96
N ILE A 263 8.76 -11.55 11.30
CA ILE A 263 7.41 -11.95 10.94
C ILE A 263 6.59 -12.28 12.19
N ALA A 264 7.14 -13.02 13.15
CA ALA A 264 6.47 -13.34 14.41
C ALA A 264 6.09 -12.07 15.18
N LYS A 265 6.99 -11.10 15.24
CA LYS A 265 6.73 -9.78 15.84
C LYS A 265 5.62 -9.03 15.10
N PHE A 266 5.67 -9.01 13.76
CA PHE A 266 4.61 -8.41 12.96
C PHE A 266 3.25 -9.07 13.23
N GLU A 267 3.17 -10.39 13.27
CA GLU A 267 1.92 -11.13 13.53
C GLU A 267 1.38 -10.85 14.94
N THR A 268 2.25 -10.76 15.94
CA THR A 268 1.88 -10.38 17.32
C THR A 268 1.22 -8.99 17.37
N ILE A 269 1.85 -8.00 16.75
CA ILE A 269 1.33 -6.62 16.72
C ILE A 269 0.05 -6.55 15.88
N HIS A 270 0.00 -7.24 14.75
CA HIS A 270 -1.21 -7.32 13.91
C HIS A 270 -2.40 -7.89 14.68
N ASN A 271 -2.21 -9.01 15.37
CA ASN A 271 -3.26 -9.62 16.17
C ASN A 271 -3.72 -8.74 17.32
N LYS A 272 -2.82 -7.96 17.95
CA LYS A 272 -3.17 -6.94 18.94
C LYS A 272 -4.18 -5.93 18.38
N TYR A 273 -3.90 -5.33 17.23
CA TYR A 273 -4.78 -4.31 16.64
C TYR A 273 -6.08 -4.89 16.08
N LYS A 274 -6.04 -6.10 15.51
CA LYS A 274 -7.28 -6.84 15.16
C LYS A 274 -8.19 -7.04 16.35
N LYS A 275 -7.63 -7.47 17.48
CA LYS A 275 -8.38 -7.67 18.72
C LYS A 275 -9.00 -6.37 19.24
N ILE A 276 -8.24 -5.26 19.19
CA ILE A 276 -8.77 -3.94 19.59
C ILE A 276 -10.00 -3.58 18.76
N VAL A 277 -9.95 -3.71 17.44
CA VAL A 277 -11.10 -3.40 16.58
C VAL A 277 -12.28 -4.34 16.85
N ALA A 278 -12.03 -5.63 17.03
CA ALA A 278 -13.08 -6.61 17.30
C ALA A 278 -13.81 -6.37 18.64
N GLU A 279 -13.08 -5.95 19.68
CA GLU A 279 -13.63 -5.79 21.03
C GLU A 279 -14.15 -4.38 21.32
N LYS A 280 -13.53 -3.35 20.72
CA LYS A 280 -13.80 -1.94 21.07
C LYS A 280 -14.25 -1.09 19.88
N GLY A 281 -14.20 -1.63 18.65
CA GLY A 281 -14.36 -0.84 17.44
C GLY A 281 -13.15 0.04 17.14
N TYR A 282 -13.31 0.93 16.17
CA TYR A 282 -12.29 1.93 15.84
C TYR A 282 -12.29 3.08 16.87
N PRO A 283 -11.17 3.82 17.05
CA PRO A 283 -11.08 4.94 18.01
C PRO A 283 -12.15 6.03 17.83
N TRP A 284 -12.72 6.13 16.65
CA TRP A 284 -13.77 7.12 16.32
C TRP A 284 -15.19 6.56 16.34
N SER A 285 -15.39 5.33 16.80
CA SER A 285 -16.71 4.68 16.83
C SER A 285 -17.46 4.94 18.15
N ASN A 286 -16.80 5.55 19.13
CA ASN A 286 -17.31 5.89 20.46
C ASN A 286 -17.61 7.37 20.56
#